data_4b115e6e52be21d4178a2276055f893e
#
_entry.id   4b115e6e52be21d4178a2276055f893e
#
_cell.length_a   1.000
_cell.length_b   1.000
_cell.length_c   1.000
_cell.angle_alpha   90.00
_cell.angle_beta   90.00
_cell.angle_gamma   90.00
#
_symmetry.space_group_name_H-M   'P 1'
#
loop_
_entity.id
_entity.type
_entity.pdbx_description
1 polymer ?
#
loop_
_entity_poly.entity_id
_entity_poly.type
_entity_poly.pdbx_seq_one_letter_code
_entity_poly.pdbx_strand_id
1 'polypeptide(L)'
;VYTVRYNGESYFSDVVFQLTDDQKELAADYASNLSLFLGDGLLQNLEAWTGNSITSLGDVTFTDGITPVVYYNQLDERYAGKAYGTDNIGGYGCGPTAMAIVVSSLTDDMVDPMEMAEWSYNNGYWCKSSGSYHALIPAAAGEWGLPVSGCTTAEPQRITDALANGKLVVAI
;
A
#
# COMPACT_ATOMS: atom_id res chain seq x y z
N VAL A 1 6.10 8.74 0.17
CA VAL A 1 4.80 8.29 0.64
C VAL A 1 3.92 9.48 0.78
N TYR A 2 2.86 9.50 0.03
CA TYR A 2 1.86 10.56 0.14
C TYR A 2 0.80 10.08 1.13
N THR A 3 0.66 10.77 2.26
CA THR A 3 -0.48 10.55 3.14
C THR A 3 -1.63 11.37 2.58
N VAL A 4 -2.58 10.72 1.98
CA VAL A 4 -3.87 11.36 1.68
C VAL A 4 -4.63 11.44 2.99
N ARG A 5 -4.65 12.61 3.63
CA ARG A 5 -5.54 12.87 4.74
C ARG A 5 -6.89 13.30 4.17
N TYR A 6 -7.86 12.42 4.25
CA TYR A 6 -9.24 12.77 4.01
C TYR A 6 -9.83 13.41 5.27
N ASN A 7 -10.02 14.73 5.26
CA ASN A 7 -10.73 15.47 6.30
C ASN A 7 -11.88 16.34 5.74
N GLY A 8 -12.27 16.09 4.50
CA GLY A 8 -13.37 16.82 3.85
C GLY A 8 -13.00 18.18 3.28
N GLU A 9 -11.78 18.72 3.50
CA GLU A 9 -11.46 20.09 3.10
C GLU A 9 -10.16 20.29 2.29
N SER A 10 -9.24 19.35 2.26
CA SER A 10 -8.06 19.51 1.41
C SER A 10 -7.49 18.19 0.94
N TYR A 11 -7.64 17.96 -0.31
CA TYR A 11 -6.98 16.91 -1.04
C TYR A 11 -5.66 17.49 -1.56
N PHE A 12 -4.53 16.87 -1.31
CA PHE A 12 -3.23 17.28 -1.87
C PHE A 12 -2.68 18.61 -1.37
N SER A 13 -2.81 18.96 -0.09
CA SER A 13 -2.36 20.26 0.42
C SER A 13 -0.86 20.51 0.27
N ASP A 14 -0.03 19.48 0.16
CA ASP A 14 1.42 19.62 0.19
C ASP A 14 2.14 18.95 -0.99
N VAL A 15 1.40 18.49 -1.96
CA VAL A 15 1.99 17.98 -3.21
C VAL A 15 2.09 19.14 -4.17
N VAL A 16 3.28 19.69 -4.32
CA VAL A 16 3.58 20.70 -5.34
C VAL A 16 3.65 20.02 -6.71
N PHE A 17 2.53 19.45 -7.14
CA PHE A 17 2.32 19.25 -8.55
C PHE A 17 1.59 20.47 -9.07
N GLN A 18 2.20 21.17 -10.00
CA GLN A 18 1.43 22.08 -10.85
C GLN A 18 0.60 21.21 -11.78
N LEU A 19 -0.53 20.73 -11.25
CA LEU A 19 -1.50 20.03 -12.05
C LEU A 19 -2.03 20.98 -13.12
N THR A 20 -2.13 20.51 -14.35
CA THR A 20 -2.93 21.17 -15.39
C THR A 20 -4.38 21.22 -14.95
N ASP A 21 -5.19 22.07 -15.57
CA ASP A 21 -6.60 22.19 -15.18
C ASP A 21 -7.36 20.88 -15.44
N ASP A 22 -7.04 20.14 -16.51
CA ASP A 22 -7.57 18.80 -16.78
C ASP A 22 -7.18 17.78 -15.69
N GLN A 23 -5.95 17.87 -15.17
CA GLN A 23 -5.50 17.02 -14.08
C GLN A 23 -6.14 17.40 -12.73
N LYS A 24 -6.49 18.69 -12.53
CA LYS A 24 -7.25 19.11 -11.35
C LYS A 24 -8.70 18.63 -11.42
N GLU A 25 -9.31 18.67 -12.60
CA GLU A 25 -10.66 18.14 -12.82
C GLU A 25 -10.69 16.63 -12.60
N LEU A 26 -9.71 15.90 -13.15
CA LEU A 26 -9.53 14.48 -12.92
C LEU A 26 -9.28 14.16 -11.43
N ALA A 27 -8.45 14.96 -10.74
CA ALA A 27 -8.21 14.80 -9.31
C ALA A 27 -9.45 15.11 -8.46
N ALA A 28 -10.28 16.07 -8.88
CA ALA A 28 -11.55 16.38 -8.23
C ALA A 28 -12.58 15.26 -8.44
N ASP A 29 -12.64 14.68 -9.62
CA ASP A 29 -13.43 13.48 -9.92
C ASP A 29 -12.94 12.28 -9.11
N TYR A 30 -11.63 12.11 -9.00
CA TYR A 30 -11.03 11.11 -8.10
C TYR A 30 -11.40 11.36 -6.64
N ALA A 31 -11.35 12.58 -6.17
CA ALA A 31 -11.70 12.91 -4.81
C ALA A 31 -13.21 12.72 -4.53
N SER A 32 -14.05 13.05 -5.50
CA SER A 32 -15.50 12.79 -5.43
C SER A 32 -15.81 11.30 -5.44
N ASN A 33 -15.05 10.53 -6.21
CA ASN A 33 -15.13 9.08 -6.25
C ASN A 33 -14.47 8.42 -5.03
N LEU A 34 -13.44 9.00 -4.41
CA LEU A 34 -12.87 8.51 -3.15
C LEU A 34 -13.90 8.47 -2.01
N SER A 35 -14.92 9.33 -2.03
CA SER A 35 -16.03 9.22 -1.09
C SER A 35 -16.89 7.95 -1.30
N LEU A 36 -16.81 7.36 -2.48
CA LEU A 36 -17.39 6.06 -2.83
C LEU A 36 -16.44 4.89 -2.47
N PHE A 37 -15.18 5.18 -2.13
CA PHE A 37 -14.14 4.19 -1.81
C PHE A 37 -14.37 3.45 -0.50
N LEU A 38 -15.29 3.89 0.31
CA LEU A 38 -15.67 3.22 1.56
C LEU A 38 -16.84 2.23 1.38
N GLY A 39 -17.18 1.86 0.14
CA GLY A 39 -18.26 0.94 -0.19
C GLY A 39 -18.04 0.24 -1.54
N ASP A 40 -19.05 -0.50 -1.99
CA ASP A 40 -19.06 -1.33 -3.22
C ASP A 40 -18.61 -0.61 -4.51
N GLY A 41 -18.55 0.72 -4.49
CA GLY A 41 -18.14 1.53 -5.64
C GLY A 41 -16.66 1.43 -6.01
N LEU A 42 -15.77 1.00 -5.09
CA LEU A 42 -14.34 0.89 -5.37
C LEU A 42 -14.04 -0.11 -6.48
N LEU A 43 -14.61 -1.30 -6.38
CA LEU A 43 -14.39 -2.36 -7.37
C LEU A 43 -14.92 -1.96 -8.75
N GLN A 44 -16.12 -1.38 -8.81
CA GLN A 44 -16.73 -0.93 -10.06
C GLN A 44 -15.94 0.20 -10.72
N ASN A 45 -15.38 1.12 -9.94
CA ASN A 45 -14.56 2.21 -10.46
C ASN A 45 -13.18 1.72 -10.95
N LEU A 46 -12.57 0.77 -10.25
CA LEU A 46 -11.32 0.15 -10.69
C LEU A 46 -11.55 -0.69 -11.96
N GLU A 47 -12.65 -1.43 -12.05
CA GLU A 47 -13.04 -2.17 -13.26
C GLU A 47 -13.26 -1.23 -14.46
N ALA A 48 -13.95 -0.12 -14.26
CA ALA A 48 -14.15 0.89 -15.29
C ALA A 48 -12.84 1.54 -15.73
N TRP A 49 -11.90 1.68 -14.84
CA TRP A 49 -10.63 2.36 -15.07
C TRP A 49 -9.59 1.46 -15.75
N THR A 50 -9.54 0.19 -15.35
CA THR A 50 -8.58 -0.78 -15.91
C THR A 50 -9.13 -1.52 -17.14
N GLY A 51 -10.43 -1.42 -17.39
CA GLY A 51 -11.11 -2.21 -18.44
C GLY A 51 -11.14 -3.71 -18.16
N ASN A 52 -10.71 -4.14 -16.97
CA ASN A 52 -10.71 -5.53 -16.53
C ASN A 52 -11.74 -5.73 -15.42
N SER A 53 -12.42 -6.87 -15.46
CA SER A 53 -13.26 -7.29 -14.34
C SER A 53 -12.35 -7.69 -13.18
N ILE A 54 -12.39 -6.92 -12.09
CA ILE A 54 -11.62 -7.20 -10.88
C ILE A 54 -12.45 -8.14 -10.01
N THR A 55 -12.13 -9.41 -10.10
CA THR A 55 -12.81 -10.45 -9.31
C THR A 55 -12.31 -10.50 -7.88
N SER A 56 -11.12 -9.94 -7.62
CA SER A 56 -10.57 -9.76 -6.28
C SER A 56 -9.53 -8.64 -6.27
N LEU A 57 -9.40 -7.91 -5.15
CA LEU A 57 -8.42 -6.84 -5.00
C LEU A 57 -6.97 -7.30 -4.99
N GLY A 58 -6.71 -8.60 -4.74
CA GLY A 58 -5.37 -9.18 -4.77
C GLY A 58 -4.82 -9.48 -6.16
N ASP A 59 -5.66 -9.36 -7.20
CA ASP A 59 -5.25 -9.66 -8.58
C ASP A 59 -4.93 -8.38 -9.37
N VAL A 60 -4.90 -7.23 -8.70
CA VAL A 60 -4.62 -5.93 -9.33
C VAL A 60 -3.13 -5.67 -9.34
N THR A 61 -2.59 -5.39 -10.53
CA THR A 61 -1.23 -4.89 -10.70
C THR A 61 -1.29 -3.54 -11.40
N PHE A 62 -0.78 -2.52 -10.76
CA PHE A 62 -0.63 -1.20 -11.36
C PHE A 62 0.63 -1.19 -12.24
N THR A 63 0.48 -0.83 -13.51
CA THR A 63 1.56 -0.87 -14.50
C THR A 63 1.85 0.49 -15.16
N ASP A 64 1.21 1.54 -14.71
CA ASP A 64 1.36 2.91 -15.22
C ASP A 64 2.56 3.66 -14.65
N GLY A 65 3.23 3.08 -13.65
CA GLY A 65 4.48 3.59 -13.08
C GLY A 65 5.74 2.95 -13.67
N ILE A 66 6.90 3.37 -13.18
CA ILE A 66 8.21 2.80 -13.56
C ILE A 66 8.30 1.33 -13.12
N THR A 67 7.77 1.04 -11.93
CA THR A 67 7.75 -0.31 -11.35
C THR A 67 6.30 -0.79 -11.27
N PRO A 68 5.97 -1.93 -11.85
CA PRO A 68 4.68 -2.56 -11.65
C PRO A 68 4.46 -2.86 -10.16
N VAL A 69 3.27 -2.59 -9.63
CA VAL A 69 2.96 -2.76 -8.21
C VAL A 69 1.75 -3.67 -8.06
N VAL A 70 1.96 -4.82 -7.42
CA VAL A 70 0.87 -5.69 -6.97
C VAL A 70 0.17 -5.01 -5.79
N TYR A 71 -1.14 -4.93 -5.84
CA TYR A 71 -1.94 -4.28 -4.82
C TYR A 71 -2.65 -5.27 -3.92
N TYR A 72 -2.51 -5.10 -2.62
CA TYR A 72 -3.31 -5.79 -1.60
C TYR A 72 -3.99 -4.78 -0.69
N ASN A 73 -5.18 -5.13 -0.21
CA ASN A 73 -5.91 -4.36 0.79
C ASN A 73 -6.10 -5.20 2.05
N GLN A 74 -5.63 -4.70 3.19
CA GLN A 74 -5.80 -5.40 4.48
C GLN A 74 -7.27 -5.58 4.89
N LEU A 75 -8.17 -4.76 4.35
CA LEU A 75 -9.62 -4.84 4.61
C LEU A 75 -10.37 -5.77 3.65
N ASP A 76 -9.67 -6.36 2.65
CA ASP A 76 -10.26 -7.37 1.77
C ASP A 76 -10.79 -8.54 2.62
N GLU A 77 -12.01 -9.01 2.31
CA GLU A 77 -12.68 -10.07 3.05
C GLU A 77 -11.88 -11.39 3.12
N ARG A 78 -10.98 -11.62 2.17
CA ARG A 78 -10.06 -12.75 2.16
C ARG A 78 -9.07 -12.71 3.31
N TYR A 79 -8.70 -11.52 3.77
CA TYR A 79 -7.62 -11.28 4.74
C TYR A 79 -8.10 -10.67 6.04
N ALA A 80 -9.07 -9.72 6.00
CA ALA A 80 -9.43 -8.87 7.12
C ALA A 80 -9.74 -9.63 8.42
N GLY A 81 -10.46 -10.76 8.31
CA GLY A 81 -10.81 -11.61 9.44
C GLY A 81 -9.74 -12.63 9.85
N LYS A 82 -8.63 -12.73 9.10
CA LYS A 82 -7.58 -13.71 9.38
C LYS A 82 -6.71 -13.28 10.54
N ALA A 83 -6.12 -14.25 11.22
CA ALA A 83 -5.31 -14.01 12.41
C ALA A 83 -3.98 -13.34 12.08
N TYR A 84 -3.59 -12.40 12.94
CA TYR A 84 -2.25 -11.88 13.05
C TYR A 84 -1.87 -11.91 14.54
N GLY A 85 -1.25 -12.97 14.96
CA GLY A 85 -1.09 -13.29 16.38
C GLY A 85 -2.47 -13.53 17.04
N THR A 86 -2.78 -12.76 18.08
CA THR A 86 -4.12 -12.76 18.70
C THR A 86 -5.04 -11.63 18.18
N ASP A 87 -4.54 -10.84 17.25
CA ASP A 87 -5.27 -9.79 16.56
C ASP A 87 -5.74 -10.27 15.18
N ASN A 88 -6.28 -9.40 14.35
CA ASN A 88 -6.66 -9.71 12.97
C ASN A 88 -5.96 -8.77 11.98
N ILE A 89 -5.84 -9.21 10.73
CA ILE A 89 -5.17 -8.45 9.67
C ILE A 89 -5.91 -7.13 9.39
N GLY A 90 -7.24 -7.14 9.35
CA GLY A 90 -8.03 -5.95 9.04
C GLY A 90 -7.79 -4.79 10.01
N GLY A 91 -7.58 -5.11 11.29
CA GLY A 91 -7.30 -4.08 12.32
C GLY A 91 -5.82 -3.75 12.49
N TYR A 92 -4.94 -4.72 12.29
CA TYR A 92 -3.54 -4.65 12.74
C TYR A 92 -2.51 -5.07 11.69
N GLY A 93 -2.95 -5.45 10.49
CA GLY A 93 -2.11 -6.02 9.43
C GLY A 93 -1.48 -5.02 8.46
N CYS A 94 -1.43 -3.73 8.76
CA CYS A 94 -0.87 -2.72 7.83
C CYS A 94 0.59 -3.02 7.45
N GLY A 95 1.43 -3.39 8.42
CA GLY A 95 2.82 -3.75 8.18
C GLY A 95 2.98 -4.97 7.26
N PRO A 96 2.39 -6.12 7.59
CA PRO A 96 2.39 -7.29 6.71
C PRO A 96 1.81 -7.01 5.33
N THR A 97 0.69 -6.28 5.23
CA THR A 97 0.09 -5.95 3.92
C THR A 97 1.02 -5.08 3.08
N ALA A 98 1.67 -4.08 3.68
CA ALA A 98 2.63 -3.24 2.97
C ALA A 98 3.85 -4.05 2.49
N MET A 99 4.35 -4.97 3.30
CA MET A 99 5.48 -5.82 2.91
C MET A 99 5.09 -6.89 1.89
N ALA A 100 3.87 -7.42 1.96
CA ALA A 100 3.33 -8.30 0.92
C ALA A 100 3.29 -7.60 -0.44
N ILE A 101 2.84 -6.34 -0.49
CA ILE A 101 2.89 -5.51 -1.71
C ILE A 101 4.32 -5.36 -2.21
N VAL A 102 5.26 -5.02 -1.34
CA VAL A 102 6.67 -4.81 -1.73
C VAL A 102 7.29 -6.09 -2.29
N VAL A 103 7.15 -7.20 -1.58
CA VAL A 103 7.74 -8.49 -1.98
C VAL A 103 7.13 -8.97 -3.30
N SER A 104 5.81 -9.02 -3.40
CA SER A 104 5.13 -9.47 -4.61
C SER A 104 5.36 -8.55 -5.83
N SER A 105 5.73 -7.29 -5.60
CA SER A 105 6.03 -6.34 -6.69
C SER A 105 7.47 -6.39 -7.15
N LEU A 106 8.42 -6.77 -6.30
CA LEU A 106 9.85 -6.65 -6.57
C LEU A 106 10.57 -8.00 -6.69
N THR A 107 9.86 -9.10 -6.45
CA THR A 107 10.41 -10.46 -6.58
C THR A 107 9.49 -11.33 -7.45
N ASP A 108 9.93 -12.55 -7.74
CA ASP A 108 9.09 -13.56 -8.41
C ASP A 108 8.14 -14.28 -7.44
N ASP A 109 8.26 -14.00 -6.15
CA ASP A 109 7.41 -14.60 -5.11
C ASP A 109 6.12 -13.79 -4.94
N MET A 110 4.99 -14.49 -5.04
CA MET A 110 3.67 -13.92 -4.75
C MET A 110 3.32 -14.21 -3.29
N VAL A 111 3.57 -13.25 -2.41
CA VAL A 111 3.31 -13.36 -0.98
C VAL A 111 2.10 -12.50 -0.62
N ASP A 112 1.02 -13.12 -0.17
CA ASP A 112 -0.19 -12.40 0.21
C ASP A 112 -0.11 -11.84 1.65
N PRO A 113 -1.05 -10.95 2.05
CA PRO A 113 -1.07 -10.39 3.40
C PRO A 113 -1.17 -11.43 4.52
N MET A 114 -1.80 -12.59 4.28
CA MET A 114 -1.93 -13.64 5.27
C MET A 114 -0.60 -14.37 5.47
N GLU A 115 0.07 -14.73 4.39
CA GLU A 115 1.39 -15.37 4.42
C GLU A 115 2.44 -14.47 5.07
N MET A 116 2.43 -13.18 4.72
CA MET A 116 3.33 -12.21 5.33
C MET A 116 3.01 -11.98 6.82
N ALA A 117 1.75 -11.98 7.22
CA ALA A 117 1.36 -11.87 8.63
C ALA A 117 1.79 -13.09 9.43
N GLU A 118 1.66 -14.29 8.87
CA GLU A 118 2.13 -15.54 9.48
C GLU A 118 3.66 -15.52 9.62
N TRP A 119 4.39 -15.15 8.57
CA TRP A 119 5.85 -15.01 8.61
C TRP A 119 6.29 -14.00 9.66
N SER A 120 5.64 -12.83 9.68
CA SER A 120 5.91 -11.76 10.65
C SER A 120 5.70 -12.23 12.09
N TYR A 121 4.60 -12.92 12.36
CA TYR A 121 4.30 -13.48 13.69
C TYR A 121 5.33 -14.52 14.12
N ASN A 122 5.65 -15.47 13.25
CA ASN A 122 6.60 -16.53 13.54
C ASN A 122 8.03 -16.04 13.79
N ASN A 123 8.36 -14.88 13.23
CA ASN A 123 9.67 -14.23 13.40
C ASN A 123 9.68 -13.13 14.49
N GLY A 124 8.60 -12.99 15.25
CA GLY A 124 8.55 -12.11 16.42
C GLY A 124 8.34 -10.62 16.10
N TYR A 125 7.82 -10.29 14.92
CA TYR A 125 7.55 -8.90 14.52
C TYR A 125 6.14 -8.44 14.83
N TRP A 126 5.27 -9.32 15.31
CA TRP A 126 3.95 -8.94 15.78
C TRP A 126 4.00 -8.25 17.14
N CYS A 127 3.25 -7.16 17.29
CA CYS A 127 3.09 -6.41 18.52
C CYS A 127 1.60 -6.39 18.89
N LYS A 128 1.25 -7.07 19.98
CA LYS A 128 -0.13 -7.24 20.44
C LYS A 128 -0.87 -5.91 20.52
N SER A 129 -2.03 -5.84 19.88
CA SER A 129 -2.92 -4.67 19.82
C SER A 129 -2.26 -3.39 19.28
N SER A 130 -1.14 -3.54 18.57
CA SER A 130 -0.38 -2.42 17.98
C SER A 130 0.14 -2.71 16.56
N GLY A 131 -0.15 -3.90 16.03
CA GLY A 131 0.25 -4.30 14.68
C GLY A 131 1.63 -4.93 14.62
N SER A 132 2.61 -4.26 14.05
CA SER A 132 3.96 -4.79 13.86
C SER A 132 5.03 -3.87 14.46
N TYR A 133 6.11 -4.47 14.95
CA TYR A 133 7.35 -3.72 15.18
C TYR A 133 7.90 -3.20 13.84
N HIS A 134 8.45 -1.98 13.83
CA HIS A 134 9.03 -1.37 12.64
C HIS A 134 10.17 -2.20 12.03
N ALA A 135 10.83 -3.03 12.85
CA ALA A 135 11.86 -3.97 12.42
C ALA A 135 11.35 -5.02 11.41
N LEU A 136 10.04 -5.23 11.29
CA LEU A 136 9.45 -6.07 10.25
C LEU A 136 9.93 -5.67 8.85
N ILE A 137 9.99 -4.37 8.56
CA ILE A 137 10.27 -3.87 7.21
C ILE A 137 11.66 -4.29 6.73
N PRO A 138 12.77 -3.94 7.42
CA PRO A 138 14.08 -4.38 6.99
C PRO A 138 14.26 -5.90 7.07
N ALA A 139 13.59 -6.57 7.99
CA ALA A 139 13.71 -8.02 8.13
C ALA A 139 13.03 -8.76 6.97
N ALA A 140 11.80 -8.39 6.62
CA ALA A 140 11.10 -8.98 5.48
C ALA A 140 11.84 -8.64 4.17
N ALA A 141 12.31 -7.41 3.99
CA ALA A 141 13.13 -7.08 2.83
C ALA A 141 14.37 -7.98 2.73
N GLY A 142 15.06 -8.23 3.84
CA GLY A 142 16.23 -9.11 3.89
C GLY A 142 15.90 -10.57 3.59
N GLU A 143 14.79 -11.10 4.08
CA GLU A 143 14.33 -12.47 3.82
C GLU A 143 14.16 -12.73 2.32
N TRP A 144 13.55 -11.77 1.61
CA TRP A 144 13.35 -11.88 0.15
C TRP A 144 14.46 -11.21 -0.68
N GLY A 145 15.63 -10.99 -0.10
CA GLY A 145 16.82 -10.51 -0.83
C GLY A 145 16.70 -9.06 -1.35
N LEU A 146 15.79 -8.27 -0.82
CA LEU A 146 15.57 -6.88 -1.24
C LEU A 146 16.48 -5.92 -0.47
N PRO A 147 17.26 -5.07 -1.15
CA PRO A 147 18.05 -4.05 -0.47
C PRO A 147 17.13 -2.98 0.14
N VAL A 148 17.39 -2.64 1.39
CA VAL A 148 16.62 -1.63 2.12
C VAL A 148 17.52 -0.53 2.67
N SER A 149 17.04 0.71 2.65
CA SER A 149 17.70 1.84 3.30
C SER A 149 16.65 2.71 3.99
N GLY A 150 16.92 3.07 5.24
CA GLY A 150 16.06 4.01 5.97
C GLY A 150 16.32 5.45 5.54
N CYS A 151 15.26 6.27 5.63
CA CYS A 151 15.38 7.72 5.60
C CYS A 151 14.36 8.32 6.57
N THR A 152 14.52 9.60 6.88
CA THR A 152 13.63 10.32 7.78
C THR A 152 12.92 11.45 7.03
N THR A 153 11.91 12.03 7.64
CA THR A 153 11.21 13.22 7.12
C THR A 153 12.13 14.43 6.94
N ALA A 154 13.32 14.42 7.55
CA ALA A 154 14.33 15.44 7.32
C ALA A 154 15.07 15.30 5.96
N GLU A 155 14.82 14.21 5.25
CA GLU A 155 15.48 13.88 3.98
C GLU A 155 14.45 13.69 2.83
N PRO A 156 13.52 14.63 2.59
CA PRO A 156 12.41 14.44 1.64
C PRO A 156 12.90 14.20 0.22
N GLN A 157 14.05 14.78 -0.16
CA GLN A 157 14.63 14.58 -1.49
C GLN A 157 15.01 13.11 -1.73
N ARG A 158 15.49 12.40 -0.72
CA ARG A 158 15.81 10.97 -0.86
C ARG A 158 14.57 10.12 -1.17
N ILE A 159 13.42 10.52 -0.63
CA ILE A 159 12.14 9.83 -0.89
C ILE A 159 11.71 10.08 -2.34
N THR A 160 11.73 11.33 -2.79
CA THR A 160 11.36 11.67 -4.17
C THR A 160 12.32 11.05 -5.18
N ASP A 161 13.63 11.05 -4.90
CA ASP A 161 14.63 10.41 -5.76
C ASP A 161 14.43 8.88 -5.81
N ALA A 162 14.08 8.25 -4.70
CA ALA A 162 13.79 6.82 -4.66
C ALA A 162 12.59 6.49 -5.56
N LEU A 163 11.49 7.22 -5.43
CA LEU A 163 10.29 7.05 -6.25
C LEU A 163 10.58 7.32 -7.74
N ALA A 164 11.31 8.38 -8.05
CA ALA A 164 11.71 8.72 -9.41
C ALA A 164 12.62 7.67 -10.08
N ASN A 165 13.29 6.85 -9.28
CA ASN A 165 14.11 5.73 -9.73
C ASN A 165 13.37 4.37 -9.63
N GLY A 166 12.06 4.37 -9.52
CA GLY A 166 11.24 3.16 -9.50
C GLY A 166 11.35 2.32 -8.23
N LYS A 167 11.87 2.88 -7.14
CA LYS A 167 11.91 2.19 -5.84
C LYS A 167 10.57 2.32 -5.13
N LEU A 168 10.20 1.30 -4.38
CA LEU A 168 9.06 1.38 -3.48
C LEU A 168 9.48 2.00 -2.14
N VAL A 169 8.57 2.73 -1.53
CA VAL A 169 8.78 3.38 -0.23
C VAL A 169 7.70 2.92 0.73
N VAL A 170 8.13 2.38 1.86
CA VAL A 170 7.23 2.05 2.96
C VAL A 170 7.32 3.17 4.00
N ALA A 171 6.17 3.79 4.31
CA ALA A 171 6.08 4.80 5.35
C ALA A 171 5.52 4.21 6.64
N ILE A 172 6.07 4.67 7.74
CA ILE A 172 5.66 4.30 9.08
C ILE A 172 5.36 5.57 9.87
#